data_2db8064944ce0b22aeffc526b97a6f00
#
_entry.id   2db8064944ce0b22aeffc526b97a6f00
#
_cell.length_a   1.000
_cell.length_b   1.000
_cell.length_c   1.000
_cell.angle_alpha   90.00
_cell.angle_beta   90.00
_cell.angle_gamma   90.00
#
_symmetry.space_group_name_H-M   'P 1'
#
loop_
_entity.id
_entity.type
_entity.pdbx_description
1 polymer ?
#
loop_
_entity_poly.entity_id
_entity_poly.type
_entity_poly.pdbx_seq_one_letter_code
_entity_poly.pdbx_strand_id
1 'polypeptide(L)'
;MLWSRLSVACALAFVVTVTVGMPARADQTDPTLDTLFEELRTGGAVNAQANADRILEIWADSQSDTIDLLYARALGKYHEGDLDTAGRLLIHIRGLSPNFMQGYALAGFLKLRRENYAAALTDFSRALDLEPRQFEVRKAVAQLLLSSGEKREAYKMLQEALAWNPFDEEMRAVARKLREDFEGQEI
;
A
#
# COMPACT_ATOMS: atom_id res chain seq x y z
N MET A 1 21.70 -71.30 35.20
CA MET A 1 20.55 -70.40 35.50
C MET A 1 21.05 -68.99 35.40
N LEU A 2 20.90 -68.34 34.18
CA LEU A 2 21.29 -66.99 33.92
C LEU A 2 20.02 -66.20 33.52
N TRP A 3 19.62 -65.25 34.32
CA TRP A 3 18.60 -64.35 34.00
C TRP A 3 19.20 -63.08 33.34
N SER A 4 18.98 -62.95 32.08
CA SER A 4 19.30 -61.73 31.32
C SER A 4 18.26 -60.65 31.58
N ARG A 5 18.69 -59.52 32.10
CA ARG A 5 17.87 -58.34 32.26
C ARG A 5 17.87 -57.51 30.93
N LEU A 6 16.77 -57.53 30.25
CA LEU A 6 16.54 -56.57 29.14
C LEU A 6 16.23 -55.20 29.74
N SER A 7 17.12 -54.25 29.52
CA SER A 7 16.86 -52.82 29.77
C SER A 7 16.22 -52.23 28.53
N VAL A 8 14.93 -51.90 28.63
CA VAL A 8 14.23 -51.13 27.61
C VAL A 8 14.54 -49.64 27.81
N ALA A 9 15.42 -49.10 26.97
CA ALA A 9 15.69 -47.68 26.93
C ALA A 9 14.57 -47.01 26.11
N CYS A 10 13.67 -46.29 26.80
CA CYS A 10 12.64 -45.49 26.19
C CYS A 10 13.26 -44.16 25.68
N ALA A 11 13.59 -44.10 24.41
CA ALA A 11 14.04 -42.86 23.76
C ALA A 11 12.83 -41.95 23.51
N LEU A 12 12.64 -40.97 24.39
CA LEU A 12 11.71 -39.86 24.16
C LEU A 12 12.25 -38.96 23.04
N ALA A 13 11.76 -39.17 21.84
CA ALA A 13 12.00 -38.24 20.73
C ALA A 13 11.19 -36.93 20.98
N PHE A 14 11.90 -35.88 21.36
CA PHE A 14 11.32 -34.54 21.50
C PHE A 14 11.15 -33.96 20.07
N VAL A 15 9.95 -34.05 19.52
CA VAL A 15 9.61 -33.42 18.25
C VAL A 15 9.45 -31.93 18.52
N VAL A 16 10.50 -31.16 18.24
CA VAL A 16 10.40 -29.68 18.19
C VAL A 16 9.65 -29.32 16.92
N THR A 17 8.36 -29.07 17.04
CA THR A 17 7.59 -28.44 15.98
C THR A 17 8.02 -26.97 15.90
N VAL A 18 8.94 -26.69 14.98
CA VAL A 18 9.21 -25.31 14.56
C VAL A 18 7.97 -24.83 13.81
N THR A 19 7.11 -24.10 14.50
CA THR A 19 6.08 -23.30 13.81
C THR A 19 6.82 -22.20 13.06
N VAL A 20 7.05 -22.42 11.77
CA VAL A 20 7.44 -21.36 10.86
C VAL A 20 6.24 -20.41 10.85
N GLY A 21 6.35 -19.32 11.61
CA GLY A 21 5.38 -18.25 11.56
C GLY A 21 5.30 -17.79 10.11
N MET A 22 4.15 -17.96 9.47
CA MET A 22 3.91 -17.34 8.16
C MET A 22 4.16 -15.84 8.34
N PRO A 23 4.96 -15.22 7.45
CA PRO A 23 5.09 -13.76 7.50
C PRO A 23 3.67 -13.17 7.42
N ALA A 24 3.37 -12.23 8.32
CA ALA A 24 2.12 -11.49 8.27
C ALA A 24 1.94 -10.95 6.84
N ARG A 25 0.96 -11.48 6.14
CA ARG A 25 0.60 -10.99 4.82
C ARG A 25 -0.27 -9.78 5.06
N ALA A 26 0.22 -8.62 4.66
CA ALA A 26 -0.63 -7.46 4.53
C ALA A 26 -1.84 -7.79 3.64
N ASP A 27 -2.99 -7.22 3.96
CA ASP A 27 -4.27 -7.67 3.39
C ASP A 27 -4.53 -7.25 1.93
N GLN A 28 -3.45 -6.90 1.20
CA GLN A 28 -3.49 -6.71 -0.26
C GLN A 28 -4.03 -7.93 -1.02
N THR A 29 -4.11 -9.07 -0.35
CA THR A 29 -4.62 -10.34 -0.91
C THR A 29 -6.04 -10.69 -0.43
N ASP A 30 -6.73 -9.77 0.27
CA ASP A 30 -8.11 -9.99 0.68
C ASP A 30 -8.98 -10.23 -0.57
N PRO A 31 -9.69 -11.35 -0.66
CA PRO A 31 -10.53 -11.68 -1.81
C PRO A 31 -11.68 -10.69 -2.03
N THR A 32 -12.06 -9.91 -1.01
CA THR A 32 -13.11 -8.88 -1.15
C THR A 32 -12.64 -7.69 -1.98
N LEU A 33 -11.33 -7.45 -2.08
CA LEU A 33 -10.77 -6.37 -2.90
C LEU A 33 -11.17 -6.51 -4.38
N ASP A 34 -11.15 -7.71 -4.94
CA ASP A 34 -11.51 -7.92 -6.34
C ASP A 34 -12.98 -7.55 -6.60
N THR A 35 -13.86 -7.89 -5.66
CA THR A 35 -15.28 -7.52 -5.71
C THR A 35 -15.45 -6.00 -5.58
N LEU A 36 -14.78 -5.38 -4.60
CA LEU A 36 -14.85 -3.93 -4.39
C LEU A 36 -14.32 -3.14 -5.57
N PHE A 37 -13.24 -3.59 -6.20
CA PHE A 37 -12.72 -2.97 -7.43
C PHE A 37 -13.66 -3.15 -8.60
N GLU A 38 -14.33 -4.28 -8.74
CA GLU A 38 -15.35 -4.48 -9.77
C GLU A 38 -16.56 -3.56 -9.54
N GLU A 39 -17.05 -3.49 -8.32
CA GLU A 39 -18.12 -2.56 -7.94
C GLU A 39 -17.71 -1.10 -8.11
N LEU A 40 -16.46 -0.75 -7.78
CA LEU A 40 -15.92 0.60 -7.98
C LEU A 40 -15.91 0.98 -9.47
N ARG A 41 -15.60 0.03 -10.36
CA ARG A 41 -15.59 0.28 -11.81
C ARG A 41 -16.97 0.30 -12.45
N THR A 42 -17.91 -0.51 -11.97
CA THR A 42 -19.21 -0.77 -12.63
C THR A 42 -20.41 -0.20 -11.88
N GLY A 43 -20.29 0.01 -10.57
CA GLY A 43 -21.40 0.38 -9.67
C GLY A 43 -21.90 1.81 -9.76
N GLY A 44 -21.28 2.65 -10.58
CA GLY A 44 -21.66 4.06 -10.73
C GLY A 44 -21.17 4.96 -9.58
N ALA A 45 -21.29 6.29 -9.81
CA ALA A 45 -20.73 7.30 -8.91
C ALA A 45 -21.30 7.30 -7.48
N VAL A 46 -22.53 6.81 -7.29
CA VAL A 46 -23.23 6.87 -5.98
C VAL A 46 -22.51 6.10 -4.90
N ASN A 47 -21.97 4.92 -5.22
CA ASN A 47 -21.28 4.04 -4.26
C ASN A 47 -19.75 4.13 -4.38
N ALA A 48 -19.23 4.87 -5.35
CA ALA A 48 -17.81 4.86 -5.68
C ALA A 48 -16.94 5.31 -4.50
N GLN A 49 -17.33 6.38 -3.80
CA GLN A 49 -16.57 6.86 -2.65
C GLN A 49 -16.56 5.83 -1.52
N ALA A 50 -17.71 5.24 -1.19
CA ALA A 50 -17.81 4.22 -0.14
C ALA A 50 -16.96 2.99 -0.46
N ASN A 51 -16.95 2.53 -1.72
CA ASN A 51 -16.13 1.40 -2.15
C ASN A 51 -14.63 1.75 -2.13
N ALA A 52 -14.26 2.96 -2.55
CA ALA A 52 -12.88 3.44 -2.46
C ALA A 52 -12.40 3.51 -1.00
N ASP A 53 -13.23 4.07 -0.10
CA ASP A 53 -12.92 4.15 1.34
C ASP A 53 -12.75 2.74 1.93
N ARG A 54 -13.62 1.80 1.56
CA ARG A 54 -13.52 0.42 2.01
C ARG A 54 -12.26 -0.29 1.52
N ILE A 55 -11.84 -0.05 0.28
CA ILE A 55 -10.55 -0.54 -0.24
C ILE A 55 -9.40 0.02 0.59
N LEU A 56 -9.41 1.33 0.90
CA LEU A 56 -8.37 1.96 1.71
C LEU A 56 -8.33 1.40 3.14
N GLU A 57 -9.48 1.10 3.75
CA GLU A 57 -9.58 0.45 5.06
C GLU A 57 -8.94 -0.95 5.04
N ILE A 58 -9.26 -1.78 4.05
CA ILE A 58 -8.68 -3.12 3.90
C ILE A 58 -7.17 -3.02 3.72
N TRP A 59 -6.69 -2.11 2.90
CA TRP A 59 -5.24 -1.92 2.72
C TRP A 59 -4.54 -1.42 3.99
N ALA A 60 -5.24 -0.76 4.91
CA ALA A 60 -4.69 -0.29 6.17
C ALA A 60 -4.58 -1.40 7.23
N ASP A 61 -5.26 -2.55 7.04
CA ASP A 61 -5.14 -3.74 7.87
C ASP A 61 -3.89 -4.52 7.46
N SER A 62 -2.96 -4.70 8.39
CA SER A 62 -1.73 -5.48 8.17
C SER A 62 -1.86 -6.93 8.63
N GLN A 63 -3.01 -7.31 9.21
CA GLN A 63 -3.25 -8.56 9.92
C GLN A 63 -2.33 -8.75 11.16
N SER A 64 -1.87 -7.65 11.71
CA SER A 64 -1.04 -7.62 12.91
C SER A 64 -1.41 -6.42 13.78
N ASP A 65 -2.06 -6.66 14.92
CA ASP A 65 -2.45 -5.61 15.87
C ASP A 65 -1.30 -4.64 16.19
N THR A 66 -0.08 -5.16 16.25
CA THR A 66 1.12 -4.35 16.52
C THR A 66 1.43 -3.41 15.36
N ILE A 67 1.39 -3.89 14.13
CA ILE A 67 1.66 -3.07 12.94
C ILE A 67 0.54 -2.06 12.76
N ASP A 68 -0.71 -2.46 12.94
CA ASP A 68 -1.88 -1.58 12.80
C ASP A 68 -1.85 -0.44 13.82
N LEU A 69 -1.50 -0.74 15.07
CA LEU A 69 -1.31 0.28 16.10
C LEU A 69 -0.17 1.24 15.75
N LEU A 70 0.97 0.71 15.27
CA LEU A 70 2.11 1.54 14.86
C LEU A 70 1.74 2.40 13.64
N TYR A 71 0.99 1.84 12.68
CA TYR A 71 0.56 2.55 11.48
C TYR A 71 -0.45 3.65 11.80
N ALA A 72 -1.46 3.36 12.60
CA ALA A 72 -2.42 4.37 13.07
C ALA A 72 -1.72 5.54 13.79
N ARG A 73 -0.71 5.22 14.60
CA ARG A 73 0.10 6.22 15.30
C ARG A 73 0.97 7.04 14.34
N ALA A 74 1.58 6.38 13.34
CA ALA A 74 2.37 7.06 12.31
C ALA A 74 1.49 8.01 11.48
N LEU A 75 0.30 7.56 11.09
CA LEU A 75 -0.68 8.35 10.35
C LEU A 75 -1.16 9.55 11.17
N GLY A 76 -1.47 9.35 12.47
CA GLY A 76 -1.81 10.44 13.37
C GLY A 76 -0.70 11.49 13.46
N LYS A 77 0.56 11.06 13.64
CA LYS A 77 1.73 11.95 13.69
C LYS A 77 1.97 12.68 12.35
N TYR A 78 1.73 12.01 11.24
CA TYR A 78 1.77 12.64 9.93
C TYR A 78 0.73 13.77 9.79
N HIS A 79 -0.51 13.56 10.25
CA HIS A 79 -1.56 14.57 10.23
C HIS A 79 -1.29 15.74 11.19
N GLU A 80 -0.72 15.46 12.35
CA GLU A 80 -0.27 16.50 13.31
C GLU A 80 0.92 17.33 12.79
N GLY A 81 1.59 16.89 11.72
CA GLY A 81 2.80 17.53 11.18
C GLY A 81 4.09 17.11 11.88
N ASP A 82 4.04 16.19 12.85
CA ASP A 82 5.22 15.59 13.49
C ASP A 82 5.83 14.52 12.56
N LEU A 83 6.42 15.01 11.45
CA LEU A 83 6.97 14.15 10.42
C LEU A 83 8.17 13.32 10.89
N ASP A 84 8.88 13.78 11.95
CA ASP A 84 10.02 13.05 12.48
C ASP A 84 9.59 11.81 13.24
N THR A 85 8.58 11.94 14.09
CA THR A 85 8.03 10.80 14.81
C THR A 85 7.33 9.82 13.82
N ALA A 86 6.55 10.35 12.89
CA ALA A 86 5.94 9.53 11.84
C ALA A 86 6.99 8.73 11.07
N GLY A 87 8.08 9.37 10.66
CA GLY A 87 9.17 8.72 9.92
C GLY A 87 9.85 7.60 10.70
N ARG A 88 10.12 7.80 12.00
CA ARG A 88 10.68 6.73 12.86
C ARG A 88 9.73 5.54 12.98
N LEU A 89 8.44 5.77 13.17
CA LEU A 89 7.44 4.70 13.22
C LEU A 89 7.39 3.92 11.90
N LEU A 90 7.42 4.61 10.76
CA LEU A 90 7.41 3.97 9.44
C LEU A 90 8.67 3.12 9.17
N ILE A 91 9.83 3.51 9.69
CA ILE A 91 11.05 2.68 9.63
C ILE A 91 10.82 1.37 10.39
N HIS A 92 10.24 1.43 11.59
CA HIS A 92 9.94 0.23 12.38
C HIS A 92 8.90 -0.67 11.69
N ILE A 93 7.82 -0.08 11.18
CA ILE A 93 6.77 -0.81 10.45
C ILE A 93 7.38 -1.58 9.28
N ARG A 94 8.17 -0.93 8.42
CA ARG A 94 8.80 -1.57 7.26
C ARG A 94 9.84 -2.63 7.63
N GLY A 95 10.51 -2.48 8.77
CA GLY A 95 11.41 -3.50 9.32
C GLY A 95 10.68 -4.73 9.83
N LEU A 96 9.52 -4.57 10.43
CA LEU A 96 8.71 -5.65 10.99
C LEU A 96 7.81 -6.30 9.94
N SER A 97 7.27 -5.51 9.01
CA SER A 97 6.36 -5.96 7.95
C SER A 97 6.79 -5.39 6.59
N PRO A 98 7.81 -5.98 5.93
CA PRO A 98 8.38 -5.46 4.69
C PRO A 98 7.44 -5.58 3.47
N ASN A 99 6.32 -6.27 3.61
CA ASN A 99 5.29 -6.41 2.58
C ASN A 99 4.04 -5.59 2.88
N PHE A 100 4.02 -4.81 3.95
CA PHE A 100 2.91 -3.92 4.24
C PHE A 100 3.00 -2.67 3.36
N MET A 101 2.23 -2.65 2.28
CA MET A 101 2.23 -1.61 1.25
C MET A 101 2.00 -0.20 1.83
N GLN A 102 1.04 -0.04 2.76
CA GLN A 102 0.71 1.26 3.35
C GLN A 102 1.87 1.89 4.13
N GLY A 103 2.79 1.08 4.67
CA GLY A 103 4.01 1.58 5.30
C GLY A 103 4.91 2.33 4.31
N TYR A 104 4.97 1.90 3.05
CA TYR A 104 5.70 2.58 1.97
C TYR A 104 4.91 3.75 1.40
N ALA A 105 3.61 3.59 1.18
CA ALA A 105 2.75 4.67 0.69
C ALA A 105 2.83 5.89 1.62
N LEU A 106 2.62 5.71 2.92
CA LEU A 106 2.69 6.81 3.89
C LEU A 106 4.10 7.40 4.03
N ALA A 107 5.16 6.56 3.89
CA ALA A 107 6.54 7.07 3.88
C ALA A 107 6.81 7.93 2.64
N GLY A 108 6.25 7.57 1.48
CA GLY A 108 6.28 8.39 0.27
C GLY A 108 5.58 9.73 0.46
N PHE A 109 4.36 9.74 1.00
CA PHE A 109 3.63 10.98 1.31
C PHE A 109 4.38 11.86 2.34
N LEU A 110 5.01 11.26 3.35
CA LEU A 110 5.82 11.99 4.32
C LEU A 110 7.01 12.67 3.64
N LYS A 111 7.70 11.98 2.75
CA LYS A 111 8.85 12.52 2.01
C LYS A 111 8.40 13.59 1.01
N LEU A 112 7.21 13.43 0.42
CA LEU A 112 6.60 14.45 -0.43
C LEU A 112 6.37 15.75 0.34
N ARG A 113 5.82 15.69 1.56
CA ARG A 113 5.66 16.87 2.44
C ARG A 113 6.99 17.51 2.86
N ARG A 114 8.09 16.75 2.82
CA ARG A 114 9.45 17.24 3.06
C ARG A 114 10.15 17.71 1.79
N GLU A 115 9.45 17.75 0.67
CA GLU A 115 9.99 18.10 -0.66
C GLU A 115 11.13 17.19 -1.12
N ASN A 116 11.26 16.01 -0.51
CA ASN A 116 12.24 15.01 -0.92
C ASN A 116 11.63 14.08 -1.99
N TYR A 117 11.45 14.63 -3.18
CA TYR A 117 10.71 13.99 -4.27
C TYR A 117 11.35 12.68 -4.75
N ALA A 118 12.67 12.63 -4.87
CA ALA A 118 13.37 11.41 -5.30
C ALA A 118 13.16 10.25 -4.32
N ALA A 119 13.25 10.53 -3.01
CA ALA A 119 13.00 9.52 -1.99
C ALA A 119 11.51 9.15 -1.88
N ALA A 120 10.60 10.10 -2.16
CA ALA A 120 9.16 9.83 -2.23
C ALA A 120 8.84 8.85 -3.38
N LEU A 121 9.38 9.09 -4.57
CA LEU A 121 9.21 8.21 -5.73
C LEU A 121 9.73 6.79 -5.46
N THR A 122 10.85 6.65 -4.74
CA THR A 122 11.38 5.33 -4.34
C THR A 122 10.38 4.56 -3.46
N ASP A 123 9.78 5.22 -2.46
CA ASP A 123 8.80 4.56 -1.60
C ASP A 123 7.48 4.31 -2.35
N PHE A 124 7.03 5.23 -3.20
CA PHE A 124 5.85 5.02 -4.05
C PHE A 124 6.03 3.87 -5.03
N SER A 125 7.21 3.74 -5.65
CA SER A 125 7.52 2.60 -6.51
C SER A 125 7.38 1.29 -5.74
N ARG A 126 7.95 1.23 -4.52
CA ARG A 126 7.82 0.03 -3.70
C ARG A 126 6.38 -0.27 -3.28
N ALA A 127 5.58 0.76 -3.00
CA ALA A 127 4.16 0.58 -2.72
C ALA A 127 3.41 -0.01 -3.93
N LEU A 128 3.69 0.50 -5.15
CA LEU A 128 3.08 0.01 -6.39
C LEU A 128 3.57 -1.39 -6.80
N ASP A 129 4.81 -1.79 -6.45
CA ASP A 129 5.29 -3.16 -6.63
C ASP A 129 4.52 -4.14 -5.74
N LEU A 130 4.12 -3.71 -4.54
CA LEU A 130 3.37 -4.53 -3.58
C LEU A 130 1.88 -4.58 -3.91
N GLU A 131 1.30 -3.46 -4.35
CA GLU A 131 -0.11 -3.35 -4.75
C GLU A 131 -0.23 -2.46 -6.02
N PRO A 132 -0.24 -3.09 -7.19
CA PRO A 132 -0.33 -2.35 -8.46
C PRO A 132 -1.64 -1.57 -8.65
N ARG A 133 -2.68 -1.87 -7.89
CA ARG A 133 -3.99 -1.19 -7.96
C ARG A 133 -4.06 0.07 -7.11
N GLN A 134 -2.97 0.44 -6.40
CA GLN A 134 -2.97 1.58 -5.46
C GLN A 134 -3.10 2.92 -6.21
N PHE A 135 -4.34 3.37 -6.35
CA PHE A 135 -4.72 4.56 -7.14
C PHE A 135 -4.29 5.88 -6.49
N GLU A 136 -4.27 5.97 -5.13
CA GLU A 136 -3.84 7.20 -4.45
C GLU A 136 -2.34 7.46 -4.62
N VAL A 137 -1.52 6.41 -4.61
CA VAL A 137 -0.09 6.53 -4.89
C VAL A 137 0.13 6.95 -6.34
N ARG A 138 -0.60 6.38 -7.31
CA ARG A 138 -0.52 6.80 -8.72
C ARG A 138 -0.90 8.26 -8.90
N LYS A 139 -1.94 8.73 -8.22
CA LYS A 139 -2.36 10.12 -8.20
C LYS A 139 -1.24 11.03 -7.69
N ALA A 140 -0.59 10.66 -6.58
CA ALA A 140 0.53 11.42 -6.03
C ALA A 140 1.74 11.46 -6.98
N VAL A 141 2.07 10.35 -7.63
CA VAL A 141 3.13 10.29 -8.64
C VAL A 141 2.79 11.18 -9.85
N ALA A 142 1.52 11.15 -10.31
CA ALA A 142 1.09 12.03 -11.38
C ALA A 142 1.23 13.52 -11.04
N GLN A 143 0.90 13.91 -9.80
CA GLN A 143 1.09 15.29 -9.33
C GLN A 143 2.57 15.69 -9.30
N LEU A 144 3.47 14.79 -8.90
CA LEU A 144 4.91 15.02 -8.97
C LEU A 144 5.39 15.23 -10.41
N LEU A 145 4.97 14.38 -11.33
CA LEU A 145 5.29 14.50 -12.76
C LEU A 145 4.77 15.81 -13.36
N LEU A 146 3.58 16.26 -12.95
CA LEU A 146 3.06 17.56 -13.35
C LEU A 146 3.92 18.72 -12.83
N SER A 147 4.39 18.64 -11.59
CA SER A 147 5.25 19.67 -11.00
C SER A 147 6.61 19.77 -11.67
N SER A 148 7.13 18.68 -12.24
CA SER A 148 8.36 18.64 -13.04
C SER A 148 8.14 18.94 -14.54
N GLY A 149 6.90 19.17 -14.96
CA GLY A 149 6.57 19.49 -16.35
C GLY A 149 6.37 18.27 -17.26
N GLU A 150 6.46 17.06 -16.72
CA GLU A 150 6.33 15.79 -17.43
C GLU A 150 4.85 15.43 -17.66
N LYS A 151 4.18 16.26 -18.46
CA LYS A 151 2.72 16.21 -18.64
C LYS A 151 2.24 14.89 -19.27
N ARG A 152 3.00 14.30 -20.21
CA ARG A 152 2.60 13.05 -20.89
C ARG A 152 2.65 11.87 -19.95
N GLU A 153 3.70 11.78 -19.16
CA GLU A 153 3.90 10.75 -18.13
C GLU A 153 2.87 10.88 -17.02
N ALA A 154 2.58 12.12 -16.59
CA ALA A 154 1.53 12.40 -15.62
C ALA A 154 0.15 11.95 -16.13
N TYR A 155 -0.18 12.26 -17.38
CA TYR A 155 -1.44 11.83 -18.00
C TYR A 155 -1.55 10.30 -18.03
N LYS A 156 -0.48 9.59 -18.42
CA LYS A 156 -0.45 8.12 -18.40
C LYS A 156 -0.69 7.58 -17.00
N MET A 157 -0.02 8.13 -15.99
CA MET A 157 -0.17 7.72 -14.60
C MET A 157 -1.60 7.94 -14.09
N LEU A 158 -2.24 9.06 -14.47
CA LEU A 158 -3.65 9.32 -14.16
C LEU A 158 -4.59 8.34 -14.84
N GLN A 159 -4.34 7.97 -16.11
CA GLN A 159 -5.14 6.97 -16.80
C GLN A 159 -5.07 5.61 -16.11
N GLU A 160 -3.87 5.20 -15.67
CA GLU A 160 -3.68 3.98 -14.89
C GLU A 160 -4.41 4.03 -13.54
N ALA A 161 -4.40 5.18 -12.84
CA ALA A 161 -5.14 5.37 -11.59
C ALA A 161 -6.65 5.31 -11.82
N LEU A 162 -7.15 5.99 -12.86
CA LEU A 162 -8.56 6.00 -13.25
C LEU A 162 -9.08 4.65 -13.74
N ALA A 163 -8.21 3.76 -14.22
CA ALA A 163 -8.60 2.40 -14.55
C ALA A 163 -9.02 1.61 -13.29
N TRP A 164 -8.52 1.98 -12.12
CA TRP A 164 -8.87 1.37 -10.84
C TRP A 164 -9.94 2.16 -10.07
N ASN A 165 -9.89 3.50 -10.09
CA ASN A 165 -10.89 4.37 -9.49
C ASN A 165 -11.41 5.40 -10.52
N PRO A 166 -12.38 5.00 -11.38
CA PRO A 166 -12.85 5.85 -12.48
C PRO A 166 -13.70 7.04 -12.02
N PHE A 167 -14.11 7.08 -10.76
CA PHE A 167 -15.00 8.11 -10.22
C PHE A 167 -14.27 9.17 -9.38
N ASP A 168 -12.94 9.13 -9.29
CA ASP A 168 -12.18 10.23 -8.68
C ASP A 168 -12.28 11.48 -9.55
N GLU A 169 -13.08 12.43 -9.10
CA GLU A 169 -13.37 13.65 -9.85
C GLU A 169 -12.14 14.53 -10.05
N GLU A 170 -11.22 14.56 -9.07
CA GLU A 170 -9.98 15.35 -9.20
C GLU A 170 -9.08 14.77 -10.29
N MET A 171 -8.84 13.46 -10.26
CA MET A 171 -8.05 12.77 -11.30
C MET A 171 -8.67 12.95 -12.69
N ARG A 172 -10.00 12.84 -12.80
CA ARG A 172 -10.74 13.04 -14.05
C ARG A 172 -10.59 14.46 -14.58
N ALA A 173 -10.72 15.46 -13.71
CA ALA A 173 -10.60 16.87 -14.11
C ALA A 173 -9.18 17.18 -14.63
N VAL A 174 -8.15 16.72 -13.93
CA VAL A 174 -6.74 16.90 -14.35
C VAL A 174 -6.46 16.17 -15.66
N ALA A 175 -6.88 14.91 -15.78
CA ALA A 175 -6.67 14.13 -17.00
C ALA A 175 -7.37 14.76 -18.22
N ARG A 176 -8.58 15.27 -18.05
CA ARG A 176 -9.32 15.99 -19.12
C ARG A 176 -8.56 17.22 -19.57
N LYS A 177 -8.10 18.06 -18.64
CA LYS A 177 -7.33 19.26 -18.95
C LYS A 177 -6.04 18.93 -19.72
N LEU A 178 -5.32 17.90 -19.31
CA LEU A 178 -4.09 17.48 -20.00
C LEU A 178 -4.39 16.99 -21.42
N ARG A 179 -5.47 16.27 -21.63
CA ARG A 179 -5.88 15.81 -22.96
C ARG A 179 -6.19 17.01 -23.86
N GLU A 180 -6.96 18.00 -23.38
CA GLU A 180 -7.26 19.23 -24.12
C GLU A 180 -6.00 20.01 -24.49
N ASP A 181 -5.02 20.08 -23.55
CA ASP A 181 -3.70 20.70 -23.80
C ASP A 181 -2.96 19.99 -24.96
N PHE A 182 -3.03 18.65 -25.05
CA PHE A 182 -2.35 17.90 -26.10
C PHE A 182 -3.03 18.06 -27.48
N GLU A 183 -4.37 17.98 -27.49
CA GLU A 183 -5.17 18.17 -28.72
C GLU A 183 -4.99 19.58 -29.31
N GLY A 184 -4.84 20.61 -28.44
CA GLY A 184 -4.59 22.00 -28.88
C GLY A 184 -3.15 22.25 -29.37
N GLN A 185 -2.19 21.34 -29.14
CA GLN A 185 -0.79 21.46 -29.61
C GLN A 185 -0.55 20.79 -30.96
N GLU A 186 -1.50 20.01 -31.47
CA GLU A 186 -1.39 19.31 -32.77
C GLU A 186 -1.93 20.12 -33.96
N ILE A 187 -2.33 21.39 -33.73
CA ILE A 187 -2.78 22.36 -34.76
C ILE A 187 -1.66 23.38 -35.00
#